data_5cddf0ed0e120241d8b53b19508e56f1
#
_entry.id   5cddf0ed0e120241d8b53b19508e56f1
#
_cell.length_a   1.000
_cell.length_b   1.000
_cell.length_c   1.000
_cell.angle_alpha   90.00
_cell.angle_beta   90.00
_cell.angle_gamma   90.00
#
_symmetry.space_group_name_H-M   'P 1'
#
loop_
_entity.id
_entity.type
_entity.pdbx_description
1 polymer ?
#
loop_
_entity_poly.entity_id
_entity_poly.type
_entity_poly.pdbx_seq_one_letter_code
_entity_poly.pdbx_strand_id
1 'polypeptide(L)'
;MRQSDRVRAIDGAGGLPFAGVELGGTKCVCTLALGPDAILDQRTVATTLPDETLPAIAAVLADWATSPGFAALGIASFGPIGLRRGRPGFGRILATNKPGWRDVAVLDMLSRNVAAPVGFDTDVNGAALAERRWGAGRGLDDFAYVTVGTGVGVGLIVGGRPTRGIGHSEIGHLRVPRLAGDTAPSTCRYHADCVEGLASGEAIAARLGARSFDTLSEDDALWPPVVAALAAMCHALVCAAGPMRIAMGGGVIARNPHLPARIETALIESLAGYMDLPSAPYIGVPELGVQAGPLGAIALADAALAGETLA
;
A
#
# COMPACT_ATOMS: atom_id res chain seq x y z
N MET A 1 6.89 -25.83 -21.85
CA MET A 1 7.74 -24.63 -22.02
C MET A 1 6.80 -23.49 -22.37
N ARG A 2 6.30 -22.79 -21.37
CA ARG A 2 5.32 -21.70 -21.55
C ARG A 2 6.09 -20.43 -21.84
N GLN A 3 5.56 -19.68 -22.80
CA GLN A 3 6.06 -18.41 -23.29
C GLN A 3 5.78 -17.34 -22.23
N SER A 4 6.58 -17.32 -21.17
CA SER A 4 6.54 -16.38 -20.07
C SER A 4 7.93 -15.79 -19.92
N ASP A 5 7.97 -14.58 -19.43
CA ASP A 5 9.14 -13.90 -18.89
C ASP A 5 10.06 -13.19 -19.90
N ARG A 6 9.45 -12.50 -20.85
CA ARG A 6 10.01 -11.22 -21.24
C ARG A 6 9.49 -10.19 -20.22
N VAL A 7 10.37 -9.80 -19.28
CA VAL A 7 10.26 -8.47 -18.65
C VAL A 7 10.12 -7.51 -19.83
N ARG A 8 8.89 -7.05 -20.10
CA ARG A 8 8.70 -5.96 -21.06
C ARG A 8 9.43 -4.79 -20.45
N ALA A 9 10.48 -4.34 -21.10
CA ALA A 9 10.96 -2.99 -20.92
C ALA A 9 9.70 -2.12 -21.03
N ILE A 10 9.43 -1.30 -20.03
CA ILE A 10 8.26 -0.41 -20.02
C ILE A 10 8.66 0.76 -20.90
N ASP A 11 8.59 0.55 -22.21
CA ASP A 11 8.54 1.65 -23.16
C ASP A 11 7.06 2.02 -23.27
N GLY A 12 6.68 3.14 -22.65
CA GLY A 12 5.39 3.75 -22.93
C GLY A 12 5.17 3.83 -24.44
N ALA A 13 3.93 3.82 -24.91
CA ALA A 13 3.62 3.88 -26.33
C ALA A 13 4.40 5.04 -26.97
N GLY A 14 5.42 4.73 -27.79
CA GLY A 14 6.30 5.73 -28.40
C GLY A 14 7.47 6.23 -27.55
N GLY A 15 7.88 5.53 -26.46
CA GLY A 15 9.00 5.95 -25.60
C GLY A 15 8.65 7.05 -24.57
N LEU A 16 7.36 7.38 -24.39
CA LEU A 16 6.92 8.33 -23.37
C LEU A 16 6.94 7.71 -21.97
N PRO A 17 7.31 8.46 -20.93
CA PRO A 17 7.25 8.00 -19.55
C PRO A 17 5.80 7.83 -19.06
N PHE A 18 5.66 7.23 -17.89
CA PHE A 18 4.43 7.20 -17.12
C PHE A 18 4.44 8.31 -16.06
N ALA A 19 3.30 8.92 -15.83
CA ALA A 19 3.07 9.79 -14.68
C ALA A 19 2.37 8.99 -13.57
N GLY A 20 2.84 9.15 -12.34
CA GLY A 20 2.26 8.53 -11.15
C GLY A 20 2.02 9.57 -10.06
N VAL A 21 0.91 9.44 -9.35
CA VAL A 21 0.60 10.23 -8.16
C VAL A 21 0.29 9.27 -7.01
N GLU A 22 1.16 9.22 -6.02
CA GLU A 22 0.88 8.58 -4.73
C GLU A 22 0.32 9.64 -3.77
N LEU A 23 -0.95 9.52 -3.42
CA LEU A 23 -1.57 10.34 -2.38
C LEU A 23 -1.40 9.66 -1.02
N GLY A 24 -0.38 10.07 -0.29
CA GLY A 24 -0.17 9.63 1.10
C GLY A 24 -0.85 10.54 2.12
N GLY A 25 -1.00 10.05 3.35
CA GLY A 25 -1.66 10.80 4.42
C GLY A 25 -0.94 12.08 4.87
N THR A 26 0.37 12.19 4.65
CA THR A 26 1.19 13.34 5.08
C THR A 26 1.81 14.09 3.92
N LYS A 27 2.19 13.38 2.88
CA LYS A 27 2.76 13.90 1.64
C LYS A 27 2.22 13.14 0.45
N CYS A 28 2.13 13.80 -0.69
CA CYS A 28 1.89 13.19 -1.99
C CYS A 28 3.20 13.17 -2.77
N VAL A 29 3.45 12.08 -3.50
CA VAL A 29 4.63 11.94 -4.35
C VAL A 29 4.17 11.82 -5.80
N CYS A 30 4.56 12.79 -6.62
CA CYS A 30 4.37 12.75 -8.06
C CYS A 30 5.65 12.21 -8.69
N THR A 31 5.55 11.19 -9.53
CA THR A 31 6.69 10.51 -10.16
C THR A 31 6.50 10.43 -11.65
N LEU A 32 7.52 10.82 -12.41
CA LEU A 32 7.61 10.63 -13.85
C LEU A 32 8.71 9.61 -14.12
N ALA A 33 8.39 8.47 -14.72
CA ALA A 33 9.34 7.37 -14.87
C ALA A 33 9.10 6.56 -16.14
N LEU A 34 10.17 5.99 -16.69
CA LEU A 34 10.12 4.94 -17.73
C LEU A 34 10.04 3.53 -17.12
N GLY A 35 10.32 3.40 -15.83
CA GLY A 35 10.33 2.15 -15.08
C GLY A 35 11.01 2.32 -13.72
N PRO A 36 11.19 1.22 -12.95
CA PRO A 36 11.73 1.30 -11.59
C PRO A 36 13.15 1.86 -11.52
N ASP A 37 13.97 1.59 -12.54
CA ASP A 37 15.37 2.02 -12.61
C ASP A 37 15.56 3.34 -13.37
N ALA A 38 14.49 3.96 -13.87
CA ALA A 38 14.52 5.14 -14.72
C ALA A 38 13.48 6.18 -14.30
N ILE A 39 13.62 6.70 -13.09
CA ILE A 39 12.83 7.83 -12.57
C ILE A 39 13.43 9.11 -13.18
N LEU A 40 12.63 9.83 -13.97
CA LEU A 40 13.04 11.05 -14.68
C LEU A 40 12.85 12.31 -13.84
N ASP A 41 11.74 12.35 -13.06
CA ASP A 41 11.44 13.44 -12.14
C ASP A 41 10.59 12.92 -10.98
N GLN A 42 10.79 13.47 -9.78
CA GLN A 42 9.99 13.16 -8.63
C GLN A 42 9.79 14.41 -7.78
N ARG A 43 8.51 14.78 -7.57
CA ARG A 43 8.14 15.97 -6.82
C ARG A 43 7.24 15.62 -5.64
N THR A 44 7.49 16.25 -4.51
CA THR A 44 6.70 16.05 -3.29
C THR A 44 5.80 17.26 -3.04
N VAL A 45 4.52 16.97 -2.79
CA VAL A 45 3.50 17.96 -2.40
C VAL A 45 3.02 17.61 -0.99
N ALA A 46 2.92 18.59 -0.09
CA ALA A 46 2.35 18.34 1.24
C ALA A 46 0.87 17.97 1.14
N THR A 47 0.44 16.99 1.95
CA THR A 47 -0.98 16.65 2.04
C THR A 47 -1.64 17.51 3.12
N THR A 48 -2.22 18.62 2.71
CA THR A 48 -2.98 19.57 3.53
C THR A 48 -4.48 19.44 3.22
N LEU A 49 -5.20 20.51 3.00
CA LEU A 49 -6.59 20.48 2.54
C LEU A 49 -6.66 20.13 1.04
N PRO A 50 -7.73 19.49 0.58
CA PRO A 50 -7.89 19.06 -0.82
C PRO A 50 -7.77 20.20 -1.84
N ASP A 51 -8.30 21.37 -1.51
CA ASP A 51 -8.27 22.58 -2.33
C ASP A 51 -6.90 23.24 -2.46
N GLU A 52 -5.93 22.85 -1.64
CA GLU A 52 -4.52 23.22 -1.75
C GLU A 52 -3.71 22.11 -2.42
N THR A 53 -3.86 20.87 -1.93
CA THR A 53 -3.06 19.72 -2.36
C THR A 53 -3.35 19.32 -3.80
N LEU A 54 -4.64 19.19 -4.19
CA LEU A 54 -4.99 18.69 -5.53
C LEU A 54 -4.64 19.69 -6.65
N PRO A 55 -4.83 21.00 -6.52
CA PRO A 55 -4.31 21.96 -7.48
C PRO A 55 -2.78 21.95 -7.62
N ALA A 56 -2.03 21.77 -6.51
CA ALA A 56 -0.58 21.67 -6.57
C ALA A 56 -0.12 20.41 -7.34
N ILE A 57 -0.77 19.27 -7.13
CA ILE A 57 -0.52 18.04 -7.91
C ILE A 57 -0.90 18.27 -9.39
N ALA A 58 -2.06 18.87 -9.66
CA ALA A 58 -2.51 19.15 -11.03
C ALA A 58 -1.53 20.05 -11.78
N ALA A 59 -0.89 21.02 -11.11
CA ALA A 59 0.15 21.85 -11.70
C ALA A 59 1.38 21.04 -12.10
N VAL A 60 1.81 20.07 -11.28
CA VAL A 60 2.91 19.15 -11.63
C VAL A 60 2.56 18.33 -12.86
N LEU A 61 1.34 17.77 -12.91
CA LEU A 61 0.89 16.98 -14.05
C LEU A 61 0.78 17.81 -15.35
N ALA A 62 0.34 19.07 -15.25
CA ALA A 62 0.25 19.99 -16.38
C ALA A 62 1.66 20.36 -16.94
N ASP A 63 2.63 20.56 -16.04
CA ASP A 63 4.02 20.80 -16.41
C ASP A 63 4.59 19.61 -17.21
N TRP A 64 4.43 18.39 -16.69
CA TRP A 64 4.86 17.18 -17.39
C TRP A 64 4.08 16.91 -18.69
N ALA A 65 2.79 17.23 -18.75
CA ALA A 65 2.00 17.08 -19.97
C ALA A 65 2.50 18.01 -21.09
N THR A 66 3.08 19.16 -20.73
CA THR A 66 3.69 20.10 -21.69
C THR A 66 5.03 19.59 -22.19
N SER A 67 5.88 19.06 -21.30
CA SER A 67 7.18 18.48 -21.65
C SER A 67 7.68 17.59 -20.50
N PRO A 68 8.06 16.33 -20.76
CA PRO A 68 8.18 15.64 -22.06
C PRO A 68 6.86 14.98 -22.55
N GLY A 69 5.77 15.12 -21.85
CA GLY A 69 4.55 14.34 -22.01
C GLY A 69 4.60 13.02 -21.22
N PHE A 70 3.49 12.29 -21.18
CA PHE A 70 3.42 10.94 -20.58
C PHE A 70 2.35 10.08 -21.26
N ALA A 71 2.60 8.76 -21.27
CA ALA A 71 1.75 7.78 -21.96
C ALA A 71 0.47 7.43 -21.19
N ALA A 72 0.51 7.45 -19.86
CA ALA A 72 -0.61 7.20 -18.96
C ALA A 72 -0.37 7.83 -17.59
N LEU A 73 -1.44 7.99 -16.81
CA LEU A 73 -1.42 8.47 -15.42
C LEU A 73 -1.89 7.36 -14.48
N GLY A 74 -1.16 7.10 -13.42
CA GLY A 74 -1.62 6.27 -12.30
C GLY A 74 -1.83 7.10 -11.04
N ILE A 75 -2.92 6.85 -10.34
CA ILE A 75 -3.28 7.53 -9.10
C ILE A 75 -3.45 6.46 -8.02
N ALA A 76 -2.53 6.41 -7.07
CA ALA A 76 -2.53 5.55 -5.89
C ALA A 76 -2.90 6.39 -4.67
N SER A 77 -4.04 6.14 -4.03
CA SER A 77 -4.56 7.03 -2.98
C SER A 77 -4.74 6.32 -1.65
N PHE A 78 -4.44 7.02 -0.56
CA PHE A 78 -4.94 6.59 0.74
C PHE A 78 -6.47 6.44 0.71
N GLY A 79 -6.97 5.55 1.57
CA GLY A 79 -8.37 5.15 1.57
C GLY A 79 -9.18 5.63 2.78
N PRO A 80 -10.39 5.07 2.90
CA PRO A 80 -11.04 4.20 1.91
C PRO A 80 -11.49 4.96 0.66
N ILE A 81 -11.43 4.30 -0.51
CA ILE A 81 -11.80 4.90 -1.80
C ILE A 81 -12.86 4.08 -2.54
N GLY A 82 -13.64 4.76 -3.37
CA GLY A 82 -14.64 4.13 -4.21
C GLY A 82 -14.03 3.61 -5.51
N LEU A 83 -13.94 2.27 -5.66
CA LEU A 83 -13.35 1.63 -6.85
C LEU A 83 -14.37 0.98 -7.79
N ARG A 84 -15.64 0.87 -7.41
CA ARG A 84 -16.66 0.22 -8.24
C ARG A 84 -17.25 1.20 -9.25
N ARG A 85 -16.91 0.99 -10.54
CA ARG A 85 -17.50 1.77 -11.65
C ARG A 85 -19.03 1.67 -11.64
N GLY A 86 -19.70 2.79 -11.95
CA GLY A 86 -21.16 2.86 -11.97
C GLY A 86 -21.83 2.89 -10.58
N ARG A 87 -21.07 2.92 -9.49
CA ARG A 87 -21.61 3.12 -8.14
C ARG A 87 -21.35 4.55 -7.64
N PRO A 88 -22.26 5.10 -6.82
CA PRO A 88 -21.98 6.33 -6.10
C PRO A 88 -20.66 6.23 -5.33
N GLY A 89 -19.85 7.28 -5.38
CA GLY A 89 -18.55 7.32 -4.72
C GLY A 89 -17.38 6.78 -5.57
N PHE A 90 -17.59 6.27 -6.79
CA PHE A 90 -16.48 5.91 -7.67
C PHE A 90 -15.52 7.09 -7.90
N GLY A 91 -14.21 6.84 -7.75
CA GLY A 91 -13.18 7.86 -7.90
C GLY A 91 -13.04 8.83 -6.72
N ARG A 92 -13.73 8.58 -5.60
CA ARG A 92 -13.74 9.45 -4.43
C ARG A 92 -13.04 8.80 -3.24
N ILE A 93 -12.48 9.64 -2.37
CA ILE A 93 -12.15 9.24 -1.01
C ILE A 93 -13.47 9.19 -0.22
N LEU A 94 -13.73 8.08 0.44
CA LEU A 94 -14.98 7.84 1.18
C LEU A 94 -14.89 8.32 2.64
N ALA A 95 -15.23 7.46 3.59
CA ALA A 95 -15.18 7.79 5.02
C ALA A 95 -13.73 7.72 5.54
N THR A 96 -13.04 8.84 5.51
CA THR A 96 -11.69 8.97 6.05
C THR A 96 -11.67 9.81 7.33
N ASN A 97 -10.64 9.61 8.15
CA ASN A 97 -10.37 10.44 9.34
C ASN A 97 -9.62 11.72 9.00
N LYS A 98 -9.10 11.85 7.78
CA LYS A 98 -8.32 13.01 7.37
C LYS A 98 -9.25 14.21 7.16
N PRO A 99 -9.04 15.34 7.87
CA PRO A 99 -9.91 16.51 7.78
C PRO A 99 -10.03 17.05 6.35
N GLY A 100 -11.26 17.32 5.91
CA GLY A 100 -11.57 17.87 4.60
C GLY A 100 -11.54 16.87 3.43
N TRP A 101 -11.01 15.66 3.61
CA TRP A 101 -10.83 14.70 2.51
C TRP A 101 -12.03 13.78 2.26
N ARG A 102 -13.00 13.75 3.18
CA ARG A 102 -14.20 12.93 2.98
C ARG A 102 -14.98 13.38 1.76
N ASP A 103 -15.33 12.40 0.92
CA ASP A 103 -16.13 12.58 -0.30
C ASP A 103 -15.48 13.46 -1.39
N VAL A 104 -14.15 13.59 -1.38
CA VAL A 104 -13.37 14.32 -2.37
C VAL A 104 -13.24 13.49 -3.65
N ALA A 105 -13.59 14.08 -4.82
CA ALA A 105 -13.55 13.44 -6.14
C ALA A 105 -12.13 13.44 -6.73
N VAL A 106 -11.20 12.71 -6.08
CA VAL A 106 -9.76 12.73 -6.42
C VAL A 106 -9.51 12.32 -7.87
N LEU A 107 -10.15 11.23 -8.33
CA LEU A 107 -9.99 10.77 -9.71
C LEU A 107 -10.39 11.85 -10.71
N ASP A 108 -11.59 12.43 -10.59
CA ASP A 108 -12.09 13.48 -11.49
C ASP A 108 -11.18 14.71 -11.46
N MET A 109 -10.79 15.16 -10.28
CA MET A 109 -9.98 16.38 -10.12
C MET A 109 -8.59 16.26 -10.75
N LEU A 110 -7.94 15.10 -10.66
CA LEU A 110 -6.59 14.88 -11.19
C LEU A 110 -6.59 14.41 -12.65
N SER A 111 -7.67 13.79 -13.14
CA SER A 111 -7.74 13.31 -14.54
C SER A 111 -8.42 14.28 -15.51
N ARG A 112 -9.10 15.28 -15.03
CA ARG A 112 -9.93 16.23 -15.82
C ARG A 112 -9.24 16.79 -17.07
N ASN A 113 -7.95 17.11 -16.97
CA ASN A 113 -7.16 17.70 -18.03
C ASN A 113 -6.12 16.73 -18.62
N VAL A 114 -6.28 15.43 -18.35
CA VAL A 114 -5.36 14.37 -18.82
C VAL A 114 -6.01 13.64 -19.98
N ALA A 115 -5.41 13.73 -21.15
CA ALA A 115 -5.89 13.03 -22.35
C ALA A 115 -5.43 11.55 -22.40
N ALA A 116 -4.47 11.14 -21.56
CA ALA A 116 -3.94 9.79 -21.50
C ALA A 116 -4.84 8.86 -20.65
N PRO A 117 -4.73 7.52 -20.82
CA PRO A 117 -5.39 6.56 -19.93
C PRO A 117 -5.04 6.77 -18.45
N VAL A 118 -6.02 6.55 -17.55
CA VAL A 118 -5.83 6.75 -16.12
C VAL A 118 -6.18 5.50 -15.32
N GLY A 119 -5.20 5.02 -14.51
CA GLY A 119 -5.38 3.97 -13.50
C GLY A 119 -5.63 4.58 -12.12
N PHE A 120 -6.53 3.98 -11.34
CA PHE A 120 -6.88 4.44 -10.00
C PHE A 120 -7.05 3.28 -9.04
N ASP A 121 -6.33 3.31 -7.91
CA ASP A 121 -6.43 2.32 -6.84
C ASP A 121 -5.94 2.89 -5.50
N THR A 122 -5.96 2.06 -4.45
CA THR A 122 -5.34 2.42 -3.17
C THR A 122 -3.81 2.46 -3.29
N ASP A 123 -3.17 3.23 -2.43
CA ASP A 123 -1.72 3.29 -2.27
C ASP A 123 -1.10 1.92 -2.01
N VAL A 124 -1.71 1.10 -1.13
CA VAL A 124 -1.23 -0.25 -0.82
C VAL A 124 -1.44 -1.25 -1.96
N ASN A 125 -2.52 -1.15 -2.75
CA ASN A 125 -2.70 -1.98 -3.94
C ASN A 125 -1.70 -1.59 -5.03
N GLY A 126 -1.46 -0.30 -5.20
CA GLY A 126 -0.40 0.20 -6.08
C GLY A 126 0.96 -0.37 -5.69
N ALA A 127 1.35 -0.24 -4.41
CA ALA A 127 2.60 -0.79 -3.90
C ALA A 127 2.70 -2.31 -4.09
N ALA A 128 1.61 -3.06 -3.86
CA ALA A 128 1.55 -4.50 -4.11
C ALA A 128 1.77 -4.84 -5.60
N LEU A 129 1.17 -4.07 -6.51
CA LEU A 129 1.37 -4.23 -7.95
C LEU A 129 2.81 -3.94 -8.36
N ALA A 130 3.44 -2.89 -7.81
CA ALA A 130 4.83 -2.57 -8.08
C ALA A 130 5.78 -3.69 -7.58
N GLU A 131 5.60 -4.13 -6.34
CA GLU A 131 6.40 -5.23 -5.77
C GLU A 131 6.19 -6.55 -6.54
N ARG A 132 4.97 -6.83 -6.98
CA ARG A 132 4.69 -7.99 -7.83
C ARG A 132 5.38 -7.88 -9.19
N ARG A 133 5.50 -6.69 -9.73
CA ARG A 133 6.06 -6.46 -11.05
C ARG A 133 7.59 -6.38 -11.04
N TRP A 134 8.17 -5.70 -10.06
CA TRP A 134 9.58 -5.34 -10.05
C TRP A 134 10.34 -5.73 -8.79
N GLY A 135 9.65 -6.13 -7.72
CA GLY A 135 10.23 -6.38 -6.41
C GLY A 135 9.97 -7.78 -5.86
N ALA A 136 9.69 -7.85 -4.56
CA ALA A 136 9.59 -9.07 -3.75
C ALA A 136 8.50 -10.06 -4.20
N GLY A 137 7.51 -9.60 -4.97
CA GLY A 137 6.41 -10.41 -5.50
C GLY A 137 6.59 -10.85 -6.97
N ARG A 138 7.76 -10.67 -7.58
CA ARG A 138 7.98 -11.05 -8.98
C ARG A 138 7.68 -12.52 -9.25
N GLY A 139 6.87 -12.77 -10.30
CA GLY A 139 6.47 -14.11 -10.71
C GLY A 139 5.40 -14.74 -9.83
N LEU A 140 4.87 -14.05 -8.83
CA LEU A 140 3.83 -14.55 -7.96
C LEU A 140 2.45 -14.00 -8.38
N ASP A 141 1.47 -14.90 -8.51
CA ASP A 141 0.09 -14.50 -8.80
C ASP A 141 -0.69 -14.20 -7.51
N ASP A 142 -0.27 -14.77 -6.39
CA ASP A 142 -0.87 -14.57 -5.08
C ASP A 142 0.18 -13.97 -4.16
N PHE A 143 0.00 -12.70 -3.78
CA PHE A 143 0.99 -11.92 -3.06
C PHE A 143 0.32 -10.88 -2.16
N ALA A 144 0.89 -10.64 -0.99
CA ALA A 144 0.44 -9.57 -0.10
C ALA A 144 1.56 -8.56 0.18
N TYR A 145 1.22 -7.29 0.05
CA TYR A 145 2.04 -6.17 0.52
C TYR A 145 1.38 -5.58 1.76
N VAL A 146 2.11 -5.53 2.85
CA VAL A 146 1.66 -4.96 4.12
C VAL A 146 2.48 -3.71 4.42
N THR A 147 1.82 -2.60 4.70
CA THR A 147 2.50 -1.41 5.25
C THR A 147 2.09 -1.19 6.70
N VAL A 148 3.09 -1.06 7.59
CA VAL A 148 2.91 -0.66 8.99
C VAL A 148 3.56 0.71 9.17
N GLY A 149 2.74 1.74 9.10
CA GLY A 149 3.12 3.15 9.21
C GLY A 149 2.26 3.85 10.24
N THR A 150 1.74 5.04 9.93
CA THR A 150 0.72 5.75 10.75
C THR A 150 -0.47 4.83 11.01
N GLY A 151 -0.95 4.14 9.97
CA GLY A 151 -1.94 3.06 10.04
C GLY A 151 -1.35 1.70 9.64
N VAL A 152 -2.24 0.72 9.38
CA VAL A 152 -1.91 -0.58 8.80
C VAL A 152 -2.74 -0.81 7.55
N GLY A 153 -2.07 -0.93 6.40
CA GLY A 153 -2.73 -1.19 5.12
C GLY A 153 -2.23 -2.48 4.46
N VAL A 154 -3.08 -3.10 3.66
CA VAL A 154 -2.73 -4.33 2.94
C VAL A 154 -3.20 -4.27 1.49
N GLY A 155 -2.25 -4.33 0.57
CA GLY A 155 -2.49 -4.62 -0.83
C GLY A 155 -2.46 -6.14 -1.05
N LEU A 156 -3.61 -6.72 -1.44
CA LEU A 156 -3.74 -8.15 -1.62
C LEU A 156 -3.97 -8.49 -3.09
N ILE A 157 -3.03 -9.23 -3.67
CA ILE A 157 -3.08 -9.72 -5.04
C ILE A 157 -3.51 -11.19 -5.01
N VAL A 158 -4.53 -11.54 -5.79
CA VAL A 158 -5.02 -12.90 -5.98
C VAL A 158 -5.24 -13.13 -7.47
N GLY A 159 -4.67 -14.20 -8.01
CA GLY A 159 -4.71 -14.48 -9.45
C GLY A 159 -4.12 -13.34 -10.29
N GLY A 160 -3.08 -12.69 -9.80
CA GLY A 160 -2.37 -11.60 -10.48
C GLY A 160 -3.05 -10.23 -10.41
N ARG A 161 -4.14 -10.08 -9.68
CA ARG A 161 -4.94 -8.83 -9.61
C ARG A 161 -5.23 -8.43 -8.17
N PRO A 162 -5.33 -7.12 -7.88
CA PRO A 162 -5.80 -6.67 -6.58
C PRO A 162 -7.20 -7.20 -6.29
N THR A 163 -7.43 -7.64 -5.05
CA THR A 163 -8.75 -8.12 -4.63
C THR A 163 -9.80 -7.04 -4.73
N ARG A 164 -10.99 -7.45 -5.17
CA ARG A 164 -12.17 -6.61 -5.34
C ARG A 164 -13.39 -7.30 -4.69
N GLY A 165 -14.44 -6.56 -4.52
CA GLY A 165 -15.68 -7.07 -3.95
C GLY A 165 -16.57 -5.91 -3.59
N ILE A 166 -16.91 -5.78 -2.31
CA ILE A 166 -17.62 -4.59 -1.80
C ILE A 166 -16.76 -3.33 -1.93
N GLY A 167 -15.44 -3.48 -1.84
CA GLY A 167 -14.42 -2.45 -1.98
C GLY A 167 -13.04 -3.10 -2.11
N HIS A 168 -11.99 -2.34 -1.82
CA HIS A 168 -10.63 -2.86 -1.64
C HIS A 168 -10.46 -3.53 -0.27
N SER A 169 -9.32 -4.19 -0.05
CA SER A 169 -8.99 -4.78 1.24
C SER A 169 -8.84 -3.71 2.34
N GLU A 170 -9.53 -3.90 3.45
CA GLU A 170 -9.41 -3.12 4.69
C GLU A 170 -8.99 -4.02 5.85
N ILE A 171 -8.13 -5.00 5.57
CA ILE A 171 -7.75 -6.02 6.55
C ILE A 171 -6.91 -5.47 7.71
N GLY A 172 -6.36 -4.26 7.60
CA GLY A 172 -5.80 -3.52 8.73
C GLY A 172 -6.82 -3.30 9.85
N HIS A 173 -8.12 -3.27 9.52
CA HIS A 173 -9.21 -3.19 10.50
C HIS A 173 -9.78 -4.57 10.90
N LEU A 174 -9.12 -5.67 10.55
CA LEU A 174 -9.47 -7.00 11.06
C LEU A 174 -9.40 -6.99 12.59
N ARG A 175 -10.46 -7.45 13.23
CA ARG A 175 -10.48 -7.67 14.68
C ARG A 175 -9.70 -8.92 15.02
N VAL A 176 -8.78 -8.81 15.98
CA VAL A 176 -7.88 -9.90 16.37
C VAL A 176 -7.91 -10.12 17.87
N PRO A 177 -7.66 -11.33 18.34
CA PRO A 177 -7.49 -11.58 19.77
C PRO A 177 -6.32 -10.74 20.32
N ARG A 178 -6.54 -10.13 21.49
CA ARG A 178 -5.45 -9.48 22.19
C ARG A 178 -4.53 -10.51 22.84
N LEU A 179 -3.25 -10.21 22.88
CA LEU A 179 -2.32 -10.99 23.69
C LEU A 179 -2.77 -10.94 25.16
N ALA A 180 -2.70 -12.08 25.85
CA ALA A 180 -3.08 -12.15 27.27
C ALA A 180 -2.31 -11.11 28.10
N GLY A 181 -3.01 -10.32 28.88
CA GLY A 181 -2.44 -9.23 29.68
C GLY A 181 -2.28 -7.90 28.94
N ASP A 182 -2.50 -7.82 27.62
CA ASP A 182 -2.47 -6.55 26.89
C ASP A 182 -3.75 -5.73 27.15
N THR A 183 -3.63 -4.68 27.91
CA THR A 183 -4.71 -3.75 28.28
C THR A 183 -4.56 -2.37 27.63
N ALA A 184 -3.57 -2.17 26.76
CA ALA A 184 -3.37 -0.89 26.10
C ALA A 184 -4.59 -0.49 25.26
N PRO A 185 -5.04 0.77 25.28
CA PRO A 185 -6.19 1.20 24.49
C PRO A 185 -5.89 1.09 22.99
N SER A 186 -6.92 0.74 22.19
CA SER A 186 -6.84 0.84 20.74
C SER A 186 -6.83 2.30 20.30
N THR A 187 -6.02 2.64 19.32
CA THR A 187 -6.03 3.97 18.69
C THR A 187 -7.05 4.07 17.54
N CYS A 188 -7.61 2.95 17.10
CA CYS A 188 -8.67 2.98 16.09
C CYS A 188 -9.97 3.51 16.67
N ARG A 189 -10.56 4.53 16.03
CA ARG A 189 -11.83 5.11 16.48
C ARG A 189 -13.05 4.21 16.29
N TYR A 190 -12.93 3.15 15.48
CA TYR A 190 -14.05 2.26 15.14
C TYR A 190 -14.01 0.94 15.90
N HIS A 191 -12.81 0.43 16.21
CA HIS A 191 -12.64 -0.91 16.77
C HIS A 191 -11.72 -0.91 17.97
N ALA A 192 -12.14 -1.58 19.02
CA ALA A 192 -11.35 -1.72 20.25
C ALA A 192 -10.16 -2.69 20.11
N ASP A 193 -10.16 -3.53 19.06
CA ASP A 193 -9.30 -4.71 18.94
C ASP A 193 -8.90 -5.03 17.48
N CYS A 194 -8.85 -4.03 16.59
CA CYS A 194 -8.34 -4.26 15.23
C CYS A 194 -6.82 -4.12 15.17
N VAL A 195 -6.23 -4.72 14.16
CA VAL A 195 -4.77 -4.72 13.94
C VAL A 195 -4.20 -3.31 13.92
N GLU A 196 -4.80 -2.39 13.16
CA GLU A 196 -4.35 -0.99 13.11
C GLU A 196 -4.34 -0.34 14.47
N GLY A 197 -5.43 -0.48 15.22
CA GLY A 197 -5.56 0.10 16.57
C GLY A 197 -4.62 -0.50 17.62
N LEU A 198 -4.03 -1.68 17.34
CA LEU A 198 -3.14 -2.38 18.25
C LEU A 198 -1.65 -2.31 17.84
N ALA A 199 -1.35 -2.17 16.54
CA ALA A 199 -0.01 -2.40 15.98
C ALA A 199 0.48 -1.31 15.03
N SER A 200 -0.31 -0.27 14.71
CA SER A 200 0.14 0.86 13.91
C SER A 200 1.16 1.72 14.63
N GLY A 201 1.82 2.63 13.91
CA GLY A 201 2.72 3.62 14.50
C GLY A 201 2.02 4.50 15.55
N GLU A 202 0.74 4.85 15.34
CA GLU A 202 -0.08 5.55 16.33
C GLU A 202 -0.32 4.69 17.59
N ALA A 203 -0.59 3.40 17.41
CA ALA A 203 -0.77 2.47 18.52
C ALA A 203 0.52 2.28 19.32
N ILE A 204 1.67 2.18 18.61
CA ILE A 204 2.98 2.10 19.26
C ILE A 204 3.30 3.40 20.01
N ALA A 205 3.04 4.57 19.42
CA ALA A 205 3.23 5.84 20.07
C ALA A 205 2.37 5.98 21.35
N ALA A 206 1.11 5.53 21.30
CA ALA A 206 0.22 5.51 22.46
C ALA A 206 0.75 4.58 23.56
N ARG A 207 1.32 3.41 23.21
CA ARG A 207 1.93 2.48 24.18
C ARG A 207 3.22 3.02 24.80
N LEU A 208 3.99 3.80 24.02
CA LEU A 208 5.21 4.45 24.52
C LEU A 208 4.93 5.52 25.56
N GLY A 209 3.80 6.22 25.48
CA GLY A 209 3.51 7.35 26.35
C GLY A 209 4.55 8.46 26.20
N ALA A 210 5.31 8.74 27.26
CA ALA A 210 6.36 9.76 27.25
C ALA A 210 7.72 9.27 26.68
N ARG A 211 7.86 7.97 26.37
CA ARG A 211 9.09 7.40 25.80
C ARG A 211 9.23 7.76 24.32
N SER A 212 10.45 7.93 23.82
CA SER A 212 10.72 8.10 22.39
C SER A 212 10.80 6.74 21.67
N PHE A 213 10.44 6.72 20.39
CA PHE A 213 10.68 5.56 19.52
C PHE A 213 12.15 5.13 19.48
N ASP A 214 13.08 6.09 19.59
CA ASP A 214 14.51 5.81 19.54
C ASP A 214 15.03 5.07 20.81
N THR A 215 14.20 4.94 21.84
CA THR A 215 14.51 4.18 23.06
C THR A 215 14.10 2.72 22.99
N LEU A 216 13.43 2.28 21.92
CA LEU A 216 12.99 0.91 21.75
C LEU A 216 14.16 0.01 21.38
N SER A 217 14.40 -1.01 22.23
CA SER A 217 15.26 -2.14 21.87
C SER A 217 14.45 -3.25 21.19
N GLU A 218 15.13 -4.20 20.58
CA GLU A 218 14.50 -5.37 19.96
C GLU A 218 13.71 -6.22 20.99
N ASP A 219 14.15 -6.24 22.24
CA ASP A 219 13.53 -7.01 23.34
C ASP A 219 12.52 -6.19 24.17
N ASP A 220 12.14 -4.99 23.72
CA ASP A 220 11.21 -4.16 24.47
C ASP A 220 9.85 -4.87 24.66
N ALA A 221 9.31 -4.79 25.86
CA ALA A 221 8.04 -5.41 26.23
C ALA A 221 6.82 -4.89 25.43
N LEU A 222 7.00 -3.82 24.68
CA LEU A 222 5.99 -3.28 23.76
C LEU A 222 5.76 -4.21 22.54
N TRP A 223 6.80 -4.94 22.09
CA TRP A 223 6.72 -5.70 20.85
C TRP A 223 5.82 -6.95 20.88
N PRO A 224 5.79 -7.78 21.93
CA PRO A 224 4.95 -8.99 21.93
C PRO A 224 3.50 -8.75 21.54
N PRO A 225 2.74 -7.76 22.08
CA PRO A 225 1.37 -7.52 21.64
C PRO A 225 1.25 -6.99 20.22
N VAL A 226 2.22 -6.21 19.73
CA VAL A 226 2.28 -5.73 18.33
C VAL A 226 2.52 -6.89 17.38
N VAL A 227 3.49 -7.76 17.69
CA VAL A 227 3.80 -8.96 16.91
C VAL A 227 2.60 -9.90 16.87
N ALA A 228 1.93 -10.13 18.00
CA ALA A 228 0.74 -10.99 18.06
C ALA A 228 -0.39 -10.48 17.17
N ALA A 229 -0.67 -9.17 17.17
CA ALA A 229 -1.71 -8.58 16.33
C ALA A 229 -1.37 -8.69 14.83
N LEU A 230 -0.12 -8.42 14.44
CA LEU A 230 0.33 -8.54 13.04
C LEU A 230 0.38 -10.00 12.59
N ALA A 231 0.81 -10.94 13.44
CA ALA A 231 0.80 -12.36 13.14
C ALA A 231 -0.62 -12.91 12.95
N ALA A 232 -1.57 -12.47 13.77
CA ALA A 232 -2.99 -12.85 13.62
C ALA A 232 -3.58 -12.34 12.29
N MET A 233 -3.19 -11.14 11.84
CA MET A 233 -3.55 -10.65 10.49
C MET A 233 -2.91 -11.51 9.40
N CYS A 234 -1.63 -11.85 9.52
CA CYS A 234 -0.96 -12.72 8.55
C CYS A 234 -1.60 -14.11 8.51
N HIS A 235 -1.99 -14.67 9.67
CA HIS A 235 -2.74 -15.92 9.74
C HIS A 235 -4.05 -15.84 8.95
N ALA A 236 -4.81 -14.77 9.13
CA ALA A 236 -6.05 -14.56 8.37
C ALA A 236 -5.80 -14.43 6.86
N LEU A 237 -4.72 -13.75 6.44
CA LEU A 237 -4.31 -13.66 5.04
C LEU A 237 -3.97 -15.05 4.46
N VAL A 238 -3.22 -15.85 5.20
CA VAL A 238 -2.86 -17.22 4.79
C VAL A 238 -4.12 -18.07 4.63
N CYS A 239 -5.01 -18.07 5.62
CA CYS A 239 -6.23 -18.88 5.59
C CYS A 239 -7.26 -18.40 4.53
N ALA A 240 -7.32 -17.10 4.22
CA ALA A 240 -8.34 -16.55 3.34
C ALA A 240 -7.90 -16.49 1.86
N ALA A 241 -6.63 -16.23 1.59
CA ALA A 241 -6.12 -15.99 0.25
C ALA A 241 -4.85 -16.78 -0.09
N GLY A 242 -4.13 -17.30 0.89
CA GLY A 242 -2.94 -18.12 0.69
C GLY A 242 -1.85 -17.44 -0.12
N PRO A 243 -1.44 -16.19 0.17
CA PRO A 243 -0.41 -15.54 -0.60
C PRO A 243 0.90 -16.36 -0.54
N MET A 244 1.60 -16.45 -1.66
CA MET A 244 2.89 -17.17 -1.74
C MET A 244 4.01 -16.47 -1.00
N ARG A 245 3.86 -15.19 -0.70
CA ARG A 245 4.78 -14.34 0.08
C ARG A 245 4.05 -13.13 0.62
N ILE A 246 4.48 -12.65 1.78
CA ILE A 246 4.08 -11.37 2.35
C ILE A 246 5.31 -10.44 2.37
N ALA A 247 5.25 -9.31 1.68
CA ALA A 247 6.23 -8.24 1.84
C ALA A 247 5.70 -7.22 2.85
N MET A 248 6.43 -7.01 3.94
CA MET A 248 6.02 -6.13 5.03
C MET A 248 6.95 -4.93 5.11
N GLY A 249 6.40 -3.73 4.89
CA GLY A 249 7.10 -2.45 4.88
C GLY A 249 6.45 -1.40 5.76
N GLY A 250 6.71 -0.13 5.44
CA GLY A 250 6.25 1.03 6.20
C GLY A 250 7.24 1.46 7.28
N GLY A 251 7.02 2.66 7.82
CA GLY A 251 7.98 3.33 8.70
C GLY A 251 8.28 2.58 10.00
N VAL A 252 7.32 1.81 10.53
CA VAL A 252 7.53 0.98 11.73
C VAL A 252 8.50 -0.17 11.42
N ILE A 253 8.28 -0.87 10.31
CA ILE A 253 9.10 -2.02 9.91
C ILE A 253 10.51 -1.56 9.51
N ALA A 254 10.62 -0.48 8.75
CA ALA A 254 11.90 0.06 8.30
C ALA A 254 12.83 0.46 9.48
N ARG A 255 12.26 0.94 10.59
CA ARG A 255 13.00 1.26 11.82
C ARG A 255 13.27 0.05 12.72
N ASN A 256 12.53 -1.05 12.52
CA ASN A 256 12.57 -2.23 13.37
C ASN A 256 12.70 -3.52 12.51
N PRO A 257 13.86 -3.74 11.87
CA PRO A 257 14.07 -4.80 10.89
C PRO A 257 13.96 -6.22 11.46
N HIS A 258 13.94 -6.37 12.79
CA HIS A 258 13.73 -7.63 13.49
C HIS A 258 12.26 -8.11 13.48
N LEU A 259 11.28 -7.20 13.23
CA LEU A 259 9.87 -7.52 13.32
C LEU A 259 9.38 -8.57 12.32
N PRO A 260 9.73 -8.52 11.01
CA PRO A 260 9.26 -9.53 10.06
C PRO A 260 9.55 -10.97 10.49
N ALA A 261 10.76 -11.27 10.96
CA ALA A 261 11.14 -12.61 11.43
C ALA A 261 10.36 -13.03 12.69
N ARG A 262 10.12 -12.10 13.61
CA ARG A 262 9.31 -12.36 14.83
C ARG A 262 7.84 -12.61 14.50
N ILE A 263 7.30 -11.85 13.54
CA ILE A 263 5.93 -12.04 13.08
C ILE A 263 5.79 -13.39 12.36
N GLU A 264 6.77 -13.77 11.54
CA GLU A 264 6.79 -15.08 10.87
C GLU A 264 6.83 -16.23 11.87
N THR A 265 7.67 -16.14 12.91
CA THR A 265 7.71 -17.14 13.99
C THR A 265 6.34 -17.28 14.66
N ALA A 266 5.72 -16.17 15.05
CA ALA A 266 4.39 -16.18 15.68
C ALA A 266 3.30 -16.67 14.72
N LEU A 267 3.42 -16.41 13.42
CA LEU A 267 2.52 -16.95 12.39
C LEU A 267 2.64 -18.48 12.31
N ILE A 268 3.86 -19.02 12.25
CA ILE A 268 4.11 -20.47 12.19
C ILE A 268 3.53 -21.14 13.42
N GLU A 269 3.76 -20.61 14.61
CA GLU A 269 3.16 -21.10 15.86
C GLU A 269 1.62 -21.08 15.80
N SER A 270 1.04 -20.00 15.27
CA SER A 270 -0.40 -19.85 15.13
C SER A 270 -1.03 -20.82 14.13
N LEU A 271 -0.32 -21.18 13.05
CA LEU A 271 -0.76 -22.17 12.06
C LEU A 271 -0.71 -23.60 12.62
N ALA A 272 0.07 -23.84 13.66
CA ALA A 272 0.14 -25.11 14.41
C ALA A 272 0.34 -26.36 13.51
N GLY A 273 1.03 -26.21 12.39
CA GLY A 273 1.24 -27.29 11.41
C GLY A 273 0.03 -27.63 10.54
N TYR A 274 -1.04 -26.83 10.57
CA TYR A 274 -2.20 -27.03 9.72
C TYR A 274 -1.93 -26.68 8.25
N MET A 275 -1.11 -25.67 8.01
CA MET A 275 -0.67 -25.25 6.67
C MET A 275 0.84 -25.08 6.64
N ASP A 276 1.47 -25.63 5.61
CA ASP A 276 2.89 -25.40 5.33
C ASP A 276 3.04 -24.08 4.57
N LEU A 277 3.92 -23.22 5.08
CA LEU A 277 4.30 -22.00 4.37
C LEU A 277 5.31 -22.34 3.26
N PRO A 278 5.32 -21.57 2.15
CA PRO A 278 6.38 -21.66 1.15
C PRO A 278 7.76 -21.40 1.75
N SER A 279 8.81 -21.36 0.92
CA SER A 279 10.19 -21.20 1.39
C SER A 279 10.38 -19.96 2.29
N ALA A 280 11.17 -20.10 3.35
CA ALA A 280 11.58 -18.99 4.22
C ALA A 280 12.63 -18.07 3.53
N PRO A 281 12.61 -16.74 3.79
CA PRO A 281 11.60 -16.06 4.61
C PRO A 281 10.28 -15.90 3.86
N TYR A 282 9.20 -16.29 4.50
CA TYR A 282 7.84 -16.10 3.97
C TYR A 282 7.35 -14.65 4.15
N ILE A 283 7.67 -14.06 5.31
CA ILE A 283 7.46 -12.63 5.57
C ILE A 283 8.81 -11.92 5.41
N GLY A 284 8.94 -11.15 4.32
CA GLY A 284 10.15 -10.40 4.01
C GLY A 284 9.91 -8.90 3.94
N VAL A 285 10.99 -8.14 3.74
CA VAL A 285 10.89 -6.71 3.46
C VAL A 285 10.60 -6.47 1.97
N PRO A 286 9.97 -5.34 1.59
CA PRO A 286 9.80 -4.95 0.20
C PRO A 286 11.15 -4.72 -0.49
N GLU A 287 11.31 -5.20 -1.73
CA GLU A 287 12.54 -4.97 -2.51
C GLU A 287 12.64 -3.55 -3.05
N LEU A 288 11.50 -2.90 -3.34
CA LEU A 288 11.45 -1.51 -3.82
C LEU A 288 11.57 -0.50 -2.68
N GLY A 289 11.51 -0.95 -1.43
CA GLY A 289 11.69 -0.11 -0.24
C GLY A 289 10.75 1.10 -0.22
N VAL A 290 11.33 2.29 -0.09
CA VAL A 290 10.57 3.56 -0.05
C VAL A 290 9.96 3.95 -1.40
N GLN A 291 10.38 3.32 -2.49
CA GLN A 291 9.84 3.56 -3.82
C GLN A 291 8.61 2.68 -4.15
N ALA A 292 8.23 1.74 -3.29
CA ALA A 292 7.08 0.87 -3.53
C ALA A 292 5.78 1.66 -3.77
N GLY A 293 5.51 2.70 -2.99
CA GLY A 293 4.36 3.58 -3.18
C GLY A 293 4.40 4.40 -4.48
N PRO A 294 5.45 5.24 -4.70
CA PRO A 294 5.62 6.00 -5.93
C PRO A 294 5.59 5.13 -7.19
N LEU A 295 6.31 3.99 -7.20
CA LEU A 295 6.29 3.03 -8.32
C LEU A 295 4.95 2.28 -8.41
N GLY A 296 4.19 2.20 -7.32
CA GLY A 296 2.82 1.71 -7.33
C GLY A 296 1.92 2.53 -8.24
N ALA A 297 2.03 3.85 -8.19
CA ALA A 297 1.32 4.73 -9.11
C ALA A 297 1.78 4.52 -10.57
N ILE A 298 3.08 4.29 -10.82
CA ILE A 298 3.60 3.96 -12.16
C ILE A 298 3.04 2.61 -12.64
N ALA A 299 2.97 1.59 -11.77
CA ALA A 299 2.37 0.30 -12.11
C ALA A 299 0.89 0.42 -12.51
N LEU A 300 0.14 1.32 -11.84
CA LEU A 300 -1.25 1.62 -12.20
C LEU A 300 -1.36 2.33 -13.55
N ALA A 301 -0.44 3.24 -13.88
CA ALA A 301 -0.39 3.90 -15.17
C ALA A 301 -0.17 2.91 -16.31
N ASP A 302 0.80 2.01 -16.14
CA ASP A 302 1.12 1.00 -17.13
C ASP A 302 -0.03 -0.02 -17.33
N ALA A 303 -0.67 -0.46 -16.24
CA ALA A 303 -1.87 -1.29 -16.32
C ALA A 303 -3.02 -0.59 -17.07
N ALA A 304 -3.20 0.73 -16.86
CA ALA A 304 -4.20 1.51 -17.58
C ALA A 304 -3.88 1.61 -19.10
N LEU A 305 -2.62 1.80 -19.45
CA LEU A 305 -2.18 1.81 -20.86
C LEU A 305 -2.40 0.45 -21.53
N ALA A 306 -2.17 -0.64 -20.82
CA ALA A 306 -2.42 -2.01 -21.29
C ALA A 306 -3.92 -2.34 -21.42
N GLY A 307 -4.83 -1.46 -20.99
CA GLY A 307 -6.26 -1.73 -20.98
C GLY A 307 -6.67 -2.76 -19.92
N GLU A 308 -5.82 -3.01 -18.94
CA GLU A 308 -6.14 -3.88 -17.82
C GLU A 308 -7.22 -3.21 -16.96
N THR A 309 -8.38 -3.85 -16.84
CA THR A 309 -9.44 -3.36 -15.95
C THR A 309 -9.03 -3.69 -14.52
N LEU A 310 -8.47 -2.72 -13.82
CA LEU A 310 -8.13 -2.83 -12.39
C LEU A 310 -9.37 -2.55 -11.51
N ALA A 311 -10.47 -2.06 -12.09
CA ALA A 311 -11.71 -1.73 -11.38
C ALA A 311 -12.92 -2.43 -12.03
#